data_18c329781ceeb2c706239d7af963b044
#
_entry.id   18c329781ceeb2c706239d7af963b044
#
_cell.length_a   1.000
_cell.length_b   1.000
_cell.length_c   1.000
_cell.angle_alpha   90.00
_cell.angle_beta   90.00
_cell.angle_gamma   90.00
#
_symmetry.space_group_name_H-M   'P 1'
#
loop_
_entity.id
_entity.type
_entity.pdbx_description
1 polymer ?
#
loop_
_entity_poly.entity_id
_entity_poly.type
_entity_poly.pdbx_seq_one_letter_code
_entity_poly.pdbx_strand_id
1 'polypeptide(L)'
;MFFDEKVVAGLRGRDYIETNDWSDEELEVALELAADLKFKFRNGIPHRYLPDKTIFLLFFDKSTRTRNSFEAGATQLGAHAHFIDAETSQLAHGESPKDMGVILSSYGHAIAIRHDLVPGEGNTLMREVAKHANVPVLNMQCDVDHPFQTLADLMTIRERFGRNLRGLKIAVSWAYAPSYAKPMSVPQGLIMLMTRFGLDVTLAHPPEWKLMPHTIEIAKKNAQRQGTKFEIVDDMDAAFENADIV
;
A
#
# COMPACT_ATOMS: atom_id res chain seq x y z
N MET A 1 21.69 -7.30 10.21
CA MET A 1 20.25 -7.52 10.05
C MET A 1 20.08 -8.91 9.46
N PHE A 2 19.39 -9.80 10.15
CA PHE A 2 19.22 -11.18 9.68
C PHE A 2 17.77 -11.30 9.21
N PHE A 3 17.57 -11.21 7.89
CA PHE A 3 16.28 -11.57 7.29
C PHE A 3 16.11 -13.09 7.37
N ASP A 4 14.89 -13.56 7.61
CA ASP A 4 14.58 -14.97 7.41
C ASP A 4 14.69 -15.29 5.91
N GLU A 5 15.71 -16.04 5.54
CA GLU A 5 16.00 -16.36 4.13
C GLU A 5 14.85 -17.13 3.45
N LYS A 6 14.08 -17.91 4.19
CA LYS A 6 12.91 -18.64 3.66
C LYS A 6 11.77 -17.68 3.33
N VAL A 7 11.51 -16.69 4.21
CA VAL A 7 10.50 -15.67 3.97
C VAL A 7 10.90 -14.83 2.77
N VAL A 8 12.15 -14.36 2.71
CA VAL A 8 12.66 -13.58 1.57
C VAL A 8 12.55 -14.37 0.26
N ALA A 9 12.95 -15.65 0.26
CA ALA A 9 12.83 -16.50 -0.93
C ALA A 9 11.36 -16.69 -1.38
N GLY A 10 10.44 -16.78 -0.43
CA GLY A 10 9.00 -16.88 -0.68
C GLY A 10 8.39 -15.63 -1.31
N LEU A 11 9.01 -14.45 -1.13
CA LEU A 11 8.54 -13.19 -1.71
C LEU A 11 8.95 -13.00 -3.18
N ARG A 12 9.85 -13.83 -3.69
CA ARG A 12 10.33 -13.69 -5.07
C ARG A 12 9.19 -13.89 -6.08
N GLY A 13 8.96 -12.86 -6.90
CA GLY A 13 7.94 -12.89 -7.94
C GLY A 13 6.51 -12.69 -7.42
N ARG A 14 6.32 -12.44 -6.12
CA ARG A 14 5.02 -12.22 -5.53
C ARG A 14 4.47 -10.83 -5.85
N ASP A 15 3.17 -10.78 -6.10
CA ASP A 15 2.42 -9.54 -6.21
C ASP A 15 2.26 -8.87 -4.83
N TYR A 16 2.11 -7.55 -4.83
CA TYR A 16 1.78 -6.78 -3.63
C TYR A 16 0.60 -5.85 -3.94
N ILE A 17 -0.62 -6.39 -3.83
CA ILE A 17 -1.86 -5.68 -4.18
C ILE A 17 -2.56 -5.15 -2.92
N GLU A 18 -2.65 -5.96 -1.87
CA GLU A 18 -3.14 -5.51 -0.56
C GLU A 18 -2.16 -5.91 0.54
N THR A 19 -2.11 -5.13 1.61
CA THR A 19 -1.33 -5.50 2.80
C THR A 19 -1.77 -6.84 3.38
N ASN A 20 -3.05 -7.21 3.19
CA ASN A 20 -3.59 -8.48 3.67
C ASN A 20 -3.22 -9.70 2.82
N ASP A 21 -2.65 -9.51 1.63
CA ASP A 21 -2.16 -10.62 0.79
C ASP A 21 -0.85 -11.22 1.33
N TRP A 22 -0.17 -10.51 2.23
CA TRP A 22 1.10 -10.91 2.82
C TRP A 22 0.94 -11.25 4.30
N SER A 23 1.73 -12.21 4.81
CA SER A 23 1.74 -12.58 6.23
C SER A 23 2.35 -11.47 7.10
N ASP A 24 2.19 -11.58 8.43
CA ASP A 24 2.81 -10.63 9.36
C ASP A 24 4.35 -10.68 9.24
N GLU A 25 4.92 -11.87 9.07
CA GLU A 25 6.36 -12.08 8.90
C GLU A 25 6.87 -11.50 7.57
N GLU A 26 6.11 -11.63 6.48
CA GLU A 26 6.45 -11.05 5.19
C GLU A 26 6.45 -9.51 5.23
N LEU A 27 5.47 -8.91 5.90
CA LEU A 27 5.43 -7.46 6.11
C LEU A 27 6.56 -6.97 7.03
N GLU A 28 6.92 -7.75 8.07
CA GLU A 28 8.07 -7.42 8.92
C GLU A 28 9.38 -7.42 8.13
N VAL A 29 9.60 -8.40 7.27
CA VAL A 29 10.77 -8.43 6.37
C VAL A 29 10.80 -7.22 5.45
N ALA A 30 9.65 -6.83 4.88
CA ALA A 30 9.55 -5.64 4.03
C ALA A 30 9.89 -4.35 4.81
N LEU A 31 9.38 -4.20 6.03
CA LEU A 31 9.67 -3.05 6.90
C LEU A 31 11.15 -2.99 7.32
N GLU A 32 11.77 -4.14 7.62
CA GLU A 32 13.20 -4.21 7.95
C GLU A 32 14.07 -3.83 6.75
N LEU A 33 13.72 -4.33 5.56
CA LEU A 33 14.41 -3.95 4.32
C LEU A 33 14.24 -2.46 4.01
N ALA A 34 13.04 -1.91 4.19
CA ALA A 34 12.78 -0.48 4.02
C ALA A 34 13.63 0.38 4.99
N ALA A 35 13.77 -0.06 6.24
CA ALA A 35 14.62 0.62 7.23
C ALA A 35 16.10 0.59 6.85
N ASP A 36 16.61 -0.56 6.36
CA ASP A 36 17.97 -0.70 5.86
C ASP A 36 18.22 0.20 4.64
N LEU A 37 17.32 0.20 3.67
CA LEU A 37 17.41 1.06 2.49
C LEU A 37 17.38 2.54 2.86
N LYS A 38 16.49 2.94 3.78
CA LYS A 38 16.42 4.30 4.31
C LYS A 38 17.73 4.72 4.98
N PHE A 39 18.33 3.83 5.78
CA PHE A 39 19.65 4.06 6.40
C PHE A 39 20.74 4.22 5.33
N LYS A 40 20.81 3.33 4.35
CA LYS A 40 21.80 3.40 3.27
C LYS A 40 21.67 4.68 2.46
N PHE A 41 20.44 5.04 2.09
CA PHE A 41 20.18 6.28 1.35
C PHE A 41 20.64 7.53 2.12
N ARG A 42 20.29 7.62 3.41
CA ARG A 42 20.66 8.77 4.26
C ARG A 42 22.18 8.91 4.47
N ASN A 43 22.89 7.81 4.43
CA ASN A 43 24.34 7.77 4.66
C ASN A 43 25.17 7.67 3.37
N GLY A 44 24.57 7.80 2.20
CA GLY A 44 25.26 7.74 0.91
C GLY A 44 25.87 6.36 0.61
N ILE A 45 25.39 5.28 1.24
CA ILE A 45 25.88 3.93 1.03
C ILE A 45 25.28 3.37 -0.26
N PRO A 46 26.09 2.91 -1.23
CA PRO A 46 25.59 2.32 -2.48
C PRO A 46 24.67 1.13 -2.24
N HIS A 47 23.52 1.12 -2.91
CA HIS A 47 22.50 0.06 -2.74
C HIS A 47 21.75 -0.23 -4.05
N ARG A 48 22.48 -0.35 -5.16
CA ARG A 48 21.95 -0.64 -6.50
C ARG A 48 21.64 -2.14 -6.64
N TYR A 49 20.54 -2.58 -6.02
CA TYR A 49 20.14 -4.00 -5.99
C TYR A 49 19.36 -4.46 -7.21
N LEU A 50 18.89 -3.52 -8.06
CA LEU A 50 18.09 -3.80 -9.24
C LEU A 50 18.75 -3.24 -10.53
N PRO A 51 20.06 -3.49 -10.77
CA PRO A 51 20.71 -2.99 -11.97
C PRO A 51 20.01 -3.54 -13.21
N ASP A 52 19.85 -2.69 -14.22
CA ASP A 52 19.30 -3.04 -15.54
C ASP A 52 17.86 -3.62 -15.50
N LYS A 53 17.11 -3.38 -14.43
CA LYS A 53 15.69 -3.72 -14.33
C LYS A 53 14.82 -2.57 -14.82
N THR A 54 13.71 -2.89 -15.49
CA THR A 54 12.68 -1.94 -15.90
C THR A 54 11.43 -2.18 -15.08
N ILE A 55 10.89 -1.11 -14.49
CA ILE A 55 9.65 -1.10 -13.72
C ILE A 55 8.66 -0.21 -14.44
N PHE A 56 7.53 -0.74 -14.89
CA PHE A 56 6.46 0.06 -15.47
C PHE A 56 5.60 0.69 -14.38
N LEU A 57 5.35 2.00 -14.51
CA LEU A 57 4.52 2.78 -13.59
C LEU A 57 3.26 3.24 -14.33
N LEU A 58 2.18 2.48 -14.22
CA LEU A 58 0.92 2.74 -14.89
C LEU A 58 -0.01 3.56 -14.00
N PHE A 59 -0.43 4.72 -14.48
CA PHE A 59 -1.30 5.64 -13.77
C PHE A 59 -2.59 5.90 -14.54
N PHE A 60 -3.72 5.75 -13.83
CA PHE A 60 -5.05 6.14 -14.31
C PHE A 60 -5.45 7.55 -13.87
N ASP A 61 -4.67 8.18 -12.99
CA ASP A 61 -4.89 9.57 -12.56
C ASP A 61 -3.56 10.26 -12.22
N LYS A 62 -3.63 11.58 -12.11
CA LYS A 62 -2.49 12.45 -11.83
C LYS A 62 -1.91 12.17 -10.43
N SER A 63 -0.60 12.12 -10.35
CA SER A 63 0.10 11.91 -9.08
C SER A 63 1.47 12.59 -9.09
N THR A 64 1.72 13.40 -8.08
CA THR A 64 3.05 14.01 -7.87
C THR A 64 3.90 13.14 -6.95
N ARG A 65 3.40 12.84 -5.75
CA ARG A 65 4.18 12.14 -4.72
C ARG A 65 4.47 10.69 -5.08
N THR A 66 3.45 9.91 -5.42
CA THR A 66 3.60 8.49 -5.76
C THR A 66 4.52 8.30 -6.96
N ARG A 67 4.27 9.06 -8.04
CA ARG A 67 5.11 8.97 -9.24
C ARG A 67 6.57 9.24 -8.93
N ASN A 68 6.88 10.39 -8.33
CA ASN A 68 8.27 10.78 -8.07
C ASN A 68 8.96 9.87 -7.05
N SER A 69 8.25 9.32 -6.05
CA SER A 69 8.84 8.38 -5.09
C SER A 69 9.23 7.05 -5.75
N PHE A 70 8.39 6.52 -6.63
CA PHE A 70 8.71 5.29 -7.38
C PHE A 70 9.83 5.52 -8.40
N GLU A 71 9.80 6.61 -9.17
CA GLU A 71 10.88 6.96 -10.12
C GLU A 71 12.21 7.14 -9.39
N ALA A 72 12.24 7.91 -8.29
CA ALA A 72 13.44 8.12 -7.49
C ALA A 72 13.94 6.81 -6.86
N GLY A 73 13.05 6.03 -6.27
CA GLY A 73 13.38 4.73 -5.66
C GLY A 73 13.96 3.74 -6.67
N ALA A 74 13.37 3.63 -7.85
CA ALA A 74 13.89 2.79 -8.92
C ALA A 74 15.31 3.22 -9.33
N THR A 75 15.53 4.52 -9.52
CA THR A 75 16.85 5.08 -9.86
C THR A 75 17.90 4.77 -8.77
N GLN A 76 17.55 4.95 -7.50
CA GLN A 76 18.44 4.67 -6.37
C GLN A 76 18.80 3.18 -6.28
N LEU A 77 17.87 2.29 -6.61
CA LEU A 77 18.10 0.86 -6.69
C LEU A 77 18.83 0.41 -7.97
N GLY A 78 19.06 1.30 -8.93
CA GLY A 78 19.74 1.01 -10.19
C GLY A 78 18.82 0.56 -11.32
N ALA A 79 17.52 0.62 -11.10
CA ALA A 79 16.51 0.29 -12.10
C ALA A 79 16.11 1.53 -12.94
N HIS A 80 15.41 1.27 -14.03
CA HIS A 80 14.72 2.26 -14.84
C HIS A 80 13.22 2.23 -14.54
N ALA A 81 12.63 3.37 -14.20
CA ALA A 81 11.18 3.51 -14.10
C ALA A 81 10.62 4.08 -15.40
N HIS A 82 9.64 3.42 -15.99
CA HIS A 82 8.96 3.86 -17.20
C HIS A 82 7.51 4.25 -16.88
N PHE A 83 7.23 5.54 -16.96
CA PHE A 83 5.88 6.07 -16.71
C PHE A 83 4.96 5.81 -17.92
N ILE A 84 3.77 5.30 -17.62
CA ILE A 84 2.68 5.08 -18.58
C ILE A 84 1.44 5.80 -18.06
N ASP A 85 0.88 6.68 -18.86
CA ASP A 85 -0.42 7.30 -18.63
C ASP A 85 -1.49 6.44 -19.34
N ALA A 86 -2.47 5.98 -18.58
CA ALA A 86 -3.54 5.13 -19.11
C ALA A 86 -4.34 5.85 -20.23
N GLU A 87 -4.56 7.17 -20.11
CA GLU A 87 -5.27 7.97 -21.12
C GLU A 87 -4.54 8.06 -22.46
N THR A 88 -3.21 7.95 -22.46
CA THR A 88 -2.36 8.02 -23.66
C THR A 88 -1.85 6.66 -24.12
N SER A 89 -2.32 5.59 -23.50
CA SER A 89 -1.99 4.20 -23.86
C SER A 89 -3.12 3.51 -24.62
N GLN A 90 -2.90 2.27 -25.07
CA GLN A 90 -3.94 1.47 -25.72
C GLN A 90 -5.10 1.10 -24.78
N LEU A 91 -4.94 1.27 -23.46
CA LEU A 91 -6.04 1.14 -22.50
C LEU A 91 -7.21 2.09 -22.81
N ALA A 92 -6.90 3.32 -23.23
CA ALA A 92 -7.92 4.28 -23.68
C ALA A 92 -8.71 3.80 -24.93
N HIS A 93 -8.17 2.83 -25.66
CA HIS A 93 -8.80 2.22 -26.83
C HIS A 93 -9.36 0.82 -26.55
N GLY A 94 -9.45 0.41 -25.26
CA GLY A 94 -10.07 -0.85 -24.86
C GLY A 94 -9.12 -2.05 -24.81
N GLU A 95 -7.79 -1.84 -24.71
CA GLU A 95 -6.87 -2.95 -24.41
C GLU A 95 -7.28 -3.64 -23.11
N SER A 96 -7.29 -4.96 -23.10
CA SER A 96 -7.70 -5.70 -21.92
C SER A 96 -6.61 -5.72 -20.85
N PRO A 97 -6.98 -5.83 -19.53
CA PRO A 97 -6.00 -6.04 -18.46
C PRO A 97 -5.11 -7.27 -18.69
N LYS A 98 -5.64 -8.29 -19.35
CA LYS A 98 -4.90 -9.49 -19.74
C LYS A 98 -3.78 -9.17 -20.75
N ASP A 99 -4.11 -8.48 -21.82
CA ASP A 99 -3.14 -8.15 -22.88
C ASP A 99 -2.06 -7.22 -22.31
N MET A 100 -2.45 -6.22 -21.52
CA MET A 100 -1.52 -5.34 -20.82
C MET A 100 -0.55 -6.14 -19.93
N GLY A 101 -1.06 -7.08 -19.12
CA GLY A 101 -0.23 -7.90 -18.23
C GLY A 101 0.79 -8.73 -19.01
N VAL A 102 0.37 -9.39 -20.10
CA VAL A 102 1.25 -10.18 -20.96
C VAL A 102 2.31 -9.32 -21.65
N ILE A 103 1.89 -8.22 -22.27
CA ILE A 103 2.80 -7.35 -23.05
C ILE A 103 3.83 -6.68 -22.14
N LEU A 104 3.40 -6.02 -21.06
CA LEU A 104 4.34 -5.31 -20.17
C LEU A 104 5.30 -6.28 -19.49
N SER A 105 4.84 -7.46 -19.08
CA SER A 105 5.73 -8.47 -18.49
C SER A 105 6.75 -9.07 -19.48
N SER A 106 6.51 -8.93 -20.79
CA SER A 106 7.48 -9.32 -21.80
C SER A 106 8.64 -8.32 -21.97
N TYR A 107 8.45 -7.07 -21.52
CA TYR A 107 9.44 -6.00 -21.66
C TYR A 107 10.10 -5.60 -20.33
N GLY A 108 9.44 -5.82 -19.20
CA GLY A 108 9.88 -5.33 -17.91
C GLY A 108 10.01 -6.40 -16.84
N HIS A 109 10.21 -5.95 -15.61
CA HIS A 109 10.52 -6.80 -14.47
C HIS A 109 9.55 -6.60 -13.29
N ALA A 110 8.72 -5.55 -13.34
CA ALA A 110 7.59 -5.32 -12.46
C ALA A 110 6.61 -4.34 -13.09
N ILE A 111 5.34 -4.44 -12.72
CA ILE A 111 4.28 -3.52 -13.13
C ILE A 111 3.67 -2.91 -11.87
N ALA A 112 3.85 -1.61 -11.68
CA ALA A 112 3.23 -0.87 -10.58
C ALA A 112 2.03 -0.09 -11.13
N ILE A 113 0.86 -0.22 -10.50
CA ILE A 113 -0.40 0.35 -11.01
C ILE A 113 -1.01 1.26 -9.95
N ARG A 114 -1.51 2.41 -10.39
CA ARG A 114 -2.38 3.28 -9.60
C ARG A 114 -3.72 3.47 -10.31
N HIS A 115 -4.79 2.97 -9.68
CA HIS A 115 -6.16 3.13 -10.13
C HIS A 115 -7.11 3.25 -8.93
N ASP A 116 -7.38 4.49 -8.50
CA ASP A 116 -8.21 4.84 -7.34
C ASP A 116 -9.40 5.73 -7.72
N LEU A 117 -9.83 5.71 -9.00
CA LEU A 117 -10.87 6.59 -9.51
C LEU A 117 -12.28 6.12 -9.16
N VAL A 118 -12.53 4.81 -9.27
CA VAL A 118 -13.87 4.23 -9.15
C VAL A 118 -13.83 3.06 -8.15
N PRO A 119 -14.71 3.08 -7.12
CA PRO A 119 -14.83 1.96 -6.19
C PRO A 119 -15.22 0.66 -6.91
N GLY A 120 -14.52 -0.43 -6.61
CA GLY A 120 -14.72 -1.76 -7.20
C GLY A 120 -13.89 -2.03 -8.46
N GLU A 121 -13.23 -1.03 -9.04
CA GLU A 121 -12.50 -1.20 -10.31
C GLU A 121 -11.00 -1.41 -10.14
N GLY A 122 -10.33 -0.58 -9.35
CA GLY A 122 -8.86 -0.55 -9.29
C GLY A 122 -8.26 -1.86 -8.79
N ASN A 123 -8.75 -2.37 -7.66
CA ASN A 123 -8.30 -3.65 -7.12
C ASN A 123 -8.58 -4.81 -8.09
N THR A 124 -9.77 -4.82 -8.67
CA THR A 124 -10.21 -5.84 -9.65
C THR A 124 -9.29 -5.83 -10.88
N LEU A 125 -8.98 -4.66 -11.43
CA LEU A 125 -8.07 -4.52 -12.57
C LEU A 125 -6.67 -5.04 -12.23
N MET A 126 -6.11 -4.64 -11.08
CA MET A 126 -4.77 -5.08 -10.67
C MET A 126 -4.69 -6.60 -10.51
N ARG A 127 -5.70 -7.21 -9.90
CA ARG A 127 -5.77 -8.67 -9.76
C ARG A 127 -5.92 -9.39 -11.09
N GLU A 128 -6.65 -8.80 -12.04
CA GLU A 128 -6.77 -9.36 -13.38
C GLU A 128 -5.45 -9.26 -14.17
N VAL A 129 -4.73 -8.13 -14.06
CA VAL A 129 -3.38 -8.01 -14.64
C VAL A 129 -2.43 -9.03 -14.03
N ALA A 130 -2.45 -9.21 -12.71
CA ALA A 130 -1.58 -10.12 -11.98
C ALA A 130 -1.78 -11.60 -12.39
N LYS A 131 -3.00 -12.00 -12.74
CA LYS A 131 -3.27 -13.37 -13.26
C LYS A 131 -2.53 -13.70 -14.55
N HIS A 132 -2.18 -12.69 -15.33
CA HIS A 132 -1.62 -12.87 -16.68
C HIS A 132 -0.20 -12.33 -16.83
N ALA A 133 0.27 -11.52 -15.90
CA ALA A 133 1.64 -11.03 -15.84
C ALA A 133 2.60 -12.15 -15.39
N ASN A 134 3.80 -12.17 -15.97
CA ASN A 134 4.90 -13.05 -15.55
C ASN A 134 5.90 -12.34 -14.63
N VAL A 135 5.57 -11.14 -14.17
CA VAL A 135 6.36 -10.30 -13.27
C VAL A 135 5.48 -9.78 -12.15
N PRO A 136 6.03 -9.40 -11.00
CA PRO A 136 5.24 -8.86 -9.89
C PRO A 136 4.38 -7.67 -10.28
N VAL A 137 3.13 -7.66 -9.82
CA VAL A 137 2.21 -6.53 -9.89
C VAL A 137 2.15 -5.85 -8.52
N LEU A 138 2.37 -4.53 -8.51
CA LEU A 138 2.48 -3.72 -7.31
C LEU A 138 1.36 -2.66 -7.29
N ASN A 139 0.63 -2.59 -6.19
CA ASN A 139 -0.42 -1.60 -6.00
C ASN A 139 0.16 -0.28 -5.47
N MET A 140 0.28 0.75 -6.32
CA MET A 140 0.67 2.08 -5.89
C MET A 140 -0.44 2.83 -5.15
N GLN A 141 -1.68 2.57 -5.49
CA GLN A 141 -2.94 2.91 -4.81
C GLN A 141 -4.11 2.37 -5.63
N CYS A 142 -5.04 1.67 -5.00
CA CYS A 142 -6.33 1.32 -5.60
C CYS A 142 -7.48 1.85 -4.74
N ASP A 143 -8.69 1.45 -5.04
CA ASP A 143 -9.91 1.78 -4.30
C ASP A 143 -10.01 1.07 -2.92
N VAL A 144 -9.29 -0.04 -2.73
CA VAL A 144 -9.32 -0.83 -1.49
C VAL A 144 -8.18 -0.48 -0.54
N ASP A 145 -6.94 -0.45 -1.03
CA ASP A 145 -5.74 -0.30 -0.21
C ASP A 145 -4.72 0.64 -0.86
N HIS A 146 -3.89 1.25 -0.01
CA HIS A 146 -2.70 2.01 -0.40
C HIS A 146 -1.47 1.44 0.32
N PRO A 147 -1.03 0.22 -0.05
CA PRO A 147 -0.15 -0.60 0.79
C PRO A 147 1.22 0.04 1.07
N PHE A 148 1.82 0.75 0.12
CA PHE A 148 3.08 1.46 0.35
C PHE A 148 2.93 2.64 1.33
N GLN A 149 1.79 3.36 1.28
CA GLN A 149 1.53 4.45 2.21
C GLN A 149 1.33 3.91 3.62
N THR A 150 0.48 2.91 3.80
CA THR A 150 0.18 2.37 5.12
C THR A 150 1.37 1.70 5.79
N LEU A 151 2.26 1.05 5.01
CA LEU A 151 3.55 0.56 5.54
C LEU A 151 4.49 1.70 5.92
N ALA A 152 4.52 2.79 5.16
CA ALA A 152 5.32 3.97 5.50
C ALA A 152 4.81 4.64 6.79
N ASP A 153 3.49 4.68 6.98
CA ASP A 153 2.87 5.20 8.20
C ASP A 153 3.23 4.30 9.40
N LEU A 154 3.11 2.98 9.27
CA LEU A 154 3.52 2.04 10.31
C LEU A 154 5.00 2.15 10.64
N MET A 155 5.86 2.31 9.63
CA MET A 155 7.31 2.54 9.83
C MET A 155 7.56 3.84 10.61
N THR A 156 6.85 4.91 10.27
CA THR A 156 6.95 6.21 10.94
C THR A 156 6.51 6.13 12.41
N ILE A 157 5.40 5.44 12.67
CA ILE A 157 4.92 5.17 14.03
C ILE A 157 5.98 4.39 14.82
N ARG A 158 6.56 3.35 14.24
CA ARG A 158 7.62 2.56 14.88
C ARG A 158 8.90 3.34 15.14
N GLU A 159 9.27 4.25 14.28
CA GLU A 159 10.42 5.16 14.50
C GLU A 159 10.20 6.08 15.70
N ARG A 160 8.94 6.44 16.00
CA ARG A 160 8.59 7.33 17.10
C ARG A 160 8.34 6.59 18.42
N PHE A 161 7.62 5.46 18.36
CA PHE A 161 7.13 4.76 19.55
C PHE A 161 7.82 3.40 19.81
N GLY A 162 8.70 2.97 18.91
CA GLY A 162 9.33 1.64 18.98
C GLY A 162 8.49 0.54 18.33
N ARG A 163 9.00 -0.69 18.36
CA ARG A 163 8.36 -1.84 17.67
C ARG A 163 7.10 -2.35 18.37
N ASN A 164 7.02 -2.24 19.69
CA ASN A 164 5.86 -2.67 20.44
C ASN A 164 4.83 -1.54 20.48
N LEU A 165 3.78 -1.68 19.69
CA LEU A 165 2.72 -0.68 19.53
C LEU A 165 1.47 -1.01 20.37
N ARG A 166 1.48 -2.11 21.12
CA ARG A 166 0.34 -2.53 21.93
C ARG A 166 0.02 -1.50 23.01
N GLY A 167 -1.26 -1.10 23.05
CA GLY A 167 -1.77 -0.10 23.99
C GLY A 167 -1.71 1.34 23.47
N LEU A 168 -1.08 1.59 22.31
CA LEU A 168 -1.18 2.89 21.64
C LEU A 168 -2.54 3.01 20.95
N LYS A 169 -3.10 4.21 20.99
CA LYS A 169 -4.37 4.56 20.36
C LYS A 169 -4.12 5.40 19.11
N ILE A 170 -4.68 4.96 17.99
CA ILE A 170 -4.68 5.74 16.74
C ILE A 170 -6.11 6.13 16.36
N ALA A 171 -6.31 7.41 16.08
CA ALA A 171 -7.53 7.91 15.47
C ALA A 171 -7.34 8.10 13.97
N VAL A 172 -8.25 7.53 13.19
CA VAL A 172 -8.28 7.65 11.73
C VAL A 172 -9.56 8.37 11.34
N SER A 173 -9.46 9.53 10.69
CA SER A 173 -10.63 10.28 10.24
C SER A 173 -10.78 10.24 8.72
N TRP A 174 -12.04 10.21 8.28
CA TRP A 174 -12.37 10.15 6.87
C TRP A 174 -13.67 10.92 6.60
N ALA A 175 -13.63 11.96 5.77
CA ALA A 175 -14.81 12.65 5.27
C ALA A 175 -14.48 13.75 4.25
N TYR A 176 -15.53 14.27 3.59
CA TYR A 176 -15.57 15.51 2.81
C TYR A 176 -14.46 15.66 1.77
N ALA A 177 -14.09 14.55 1.12
CA ALA A 177 -13.19 14.57 -0.03
C ALA A 177 -13.92 15.06 -1.29
N PRO A 178 -13.19 15.52 -2.33
CA PRO A 178 -13.78 15.93 -3.60
C PRO A 178 -14.58 14.83 -4.31
N SER A 179 -14.29 13.56 -4.01
CA SER A 179 -15.06 12.41 -4.45
C SER A 179 -15.07 11.36 -3.34
N TYR A 180 -16.15 10.58 -3.25
CA TYR A 180 -16.28 9.50 -2.28
C TYR A 180 -15.19 8.42 -2.43
N ALA A 181 -14.77 8.14 -3.65
CA ALA A 181 -13.75 7.14 -3.93
C ALA A 181 -12.35 7.55 -3.45
N LYS A 182 -12.07 8.85 -3.35
CA LYS A 182 -10.72 9.36 -3.26
C LYS A 182 -10.50 10.26 -2.05
N PRO A 183 -9.59 9.94 -1.13
CA PRO A 183 -8.66 8.82 -1.09
C PRO A 183 -9.09 7.70 -0.11
N MET A 184 -10.25 7.10 -0.31
CA MET A 184 -10.89 6.11 0.59
C MET A 184 -9.93 4.95 0.99
N SER A 185 -9.05 4.54 0.10
CA SER A 185 -8.08 3.48 0.34
C SER A 185 -7.08 3.77 1.48
N VAL A 186 -6.81 5.04 1.77
CA VAL A 186 -5.90 5.40 2.87
C VAL A 186 -6.49 5.04 4.24
N PRO A 187 -7.67 5.53 4.63
CA PRO A 187 -8.28 5.10 5.90
C PRO A 187 -8.58 3.60 5.93
N GLN A 188 -8.96 2.97 4.81
CA GLN A 188 -9.15 1.52 4.74
C GLN A 188 -7.86 0.75 5.04
N GLY A 189 -6.76 1.09 4.37
CA GLY A 189 -5.46 0.48 4.64
C GLY A 189 -5.00 0.69 6.09
N LEU A 190 -5.17 1.92 6.64
CA LEU A 190 -4.80 2.23 8.01
C LEU A 190 -5.56 1.38 9.02
N ILE A 191 -6.91 1.28 8.94
CA ILE A 191 -7.67 0.48 9.90
C ILE A 191 -7.31 -1.01 9.81
N MET A 192 -7.08 -1.55 8.61
CA MET A 192 -6.69 -2.95 8.43
C MET A 192 -5.29 -3.22 8.97
N LEU A 193 -4.32 -2.36 8.67
CA LEU A 193 -2.92 -2.59 9.05
C LEU A 193 -2.67 -2.28 10.53
N MET A 194 -3.18 -1.17 11.06
CA MET A 194 -2.89 -0.76 12.44
C MET A 194 -3.52 -1.73 13.46
N THR A 195 -4.75 -2.21 13.22
CA THR A 195 -5.36 -3.26 14.05
C THR A 195 -4.57 -4.57 14.00
N ARG A 196 -3.99 -4.90 12.84
CA ARG A 196 -3.17 -6.09 12.62
C ARG A 196 -1.88 -6.06 13.43
N PHE A 197 -1.31 -4.86 13.63
CA PHE A 197 -0.08 -4.64 14.39
C PHE A 197 -0.31 -4.23 15.85
N GLY A 198 -1.53 -4.40 16.35
CA GLY A 198 -1.83 -4.35 17.77
C GLY A 198 -2.10 -2.97 18.35
N LEU A 199 -2.44 -1.97 17.52
CA LEU A 199 -2.94 -0.69 18.01
C LEU A 199 -4.44 -0.76 18.30
N ASP A 200 -4.89 0.02 19.27
CA ASP A 200 -6.30 0.37 19.42
C ASP A 200 -6.66 1.43 18.37
N VAL A 201 -7.65 1.14 17.53
CA VAL A 201 -8.00 1.99 16.38
C VAL A 201 -9.41 2.54 16.53
N THR A 202 -9.55 3.86 16.46
CA THR A 202 -10.85 4.53 16.36
C THR A 202 -10.98 5.16 14.98
N LEU A 203 -11.97 4.72 14.20
CA LEU A 203 -12.31 5.29 12.90
C LEU A 203 -13.43 6.30 13.08
N ALA A 204 -13.21 7.55 12.68
CA ALA A 204 -14.22 8.60 12.66
C ALA A 204 -14.67 8.91 11.23
N HIS A 205 -15.96 8.83 10.95
CA HIS A 205 -16.53 9.27 9.68
C HIS A 205 -18.03 9.61 9.85
N PRO A 206 -18.57 10.58 9.09
CA PRO A 206 -20.00 10.82 9.04
C PRO A 206 -20.76 9.58 8.53
N PRO A 207 -22.03 9.40 8.92
CA PRO A 207 -22.81 8.19 8.58
C PRO A 207 -22.92 7.90 7.08
N GLU A 208 -22.87 8.92 6.22
CA GLU A 208 -22.91 8.83 4.76
C GLU A 208 -21.56 8.52 4.10
N TRP A 209 -20.44 8.67 4.82
CA TRP A 209 -19.07 8.43 4.32
C TRP A 209 -18.49 7.09 4.78
N LYS A 210 -19.25 6.02 4.56
CA LYS A 210 -18.84 4.67 4.99
C LYS A 210 -17.68 4.14 4.16
N LEU A 211 -16.76 3.45 4.81
CA LEU A 211 -15.75 2.64 4.13
C LEU A 211 -16.36 1.33 3.60
N MET A 212 -15.62 0.62 2.77
CA MET A 212 -16.07 -0.67 2.23
C MET A 212 -16.29 -1.68 3.35
N PRO A 213 -17.43 -2.39 3.39
CA PRO A 213 -17.75 -3.30 4.49
C PRO A 213 -16.69 -4.38 4.77
N HIS A 214 -16.07 -4.92 3.73
CA HIS A 214 -15.06 -5.97 3.91
C HIS A 214 -13.80 -5.46 4.61
N THR A 215 -13.39 -4.19 4.42
CA THR A 215 -12.22 -3.61 5.11
C THR A 215 -12.50 -3.41 6.61
N ILE A 216 -13.74 -3.03 6.94
CA ILE A 216 -14.22 -2.97 8.33
C ILE A 216 -14.19 -4.35 9.00
N GLU A 217 -14.66 -5.38 8.30
CA GLU A 217 -14.65 -6.74 8.83
C GLU A 217 -13.22 -7.29 9.03
N ILE A 218 -12.30 -6.96 8.15
CA ILE A 218 -10.88 -7.30 8.32
C ILE A 218 -10.31 -6.61 9.57
N ALA A 219 -10.56 -5.31 9.74
CA ALA A 219 -10.11 -4.55 10.91
C ALA A 219 -10.65 -5.14 12.23
N LYS A 220 -11.94 -5.50 12.28
CA LYS A 220 -12.55 -6.17 13.45
C LYS A 220 -11.87 -7.49 13.76
N LYS A 221 -11.67 -8.35 12.75
CA LYS A 221 -11.00 -9.65 12.93
C LYS A 221 -9.56 -9.50 13.41
N ASN A 222 -8.83 -8.53 12.87
CA ASN A 222 -7.47 -8.23 13.29
C ASN A 222 -7.42 -7.76 14.75
N ALA A 223 -8.28 -6.81 15.14
CA ALA A 223 -8.37 -6.33 16.51
C ALA A 223 -8.71 -7.48 17.49
N GLN A 224 -9.69 -8.33 17.13
CA GLN A 224 -10.04 -9.51 17.92
C GLN A 224 -8.85 -10.47 18.08
N ARG A 225 -8.13 -10.76 16.99
CA ARG A 225 -6.94 -11.63 17.01
C ARG A 225 -5.84 -11.07 17.91
N GLN A 226 -5.65 -9.76 17.90
CA GLN A 226 -4.63 -9.06 18.69
C GLN A 226 -5.08 -8.76 20.13
N GLY A 227 -6.37 -8.90 20.45
CA GLY A 227 -6.92 -8.51 21.74
C GLY A 227 -6.89 -7.00 21.97
N THR A 228 -7.07 -6.22 20.89
CA THR A 228 -7.12 -4.76 20.87
C THR A 228 -8.51 -4.26 20.48
N LYS A 229 -8.71 -2.95 20.48
CA LYS A 229 -9.99 -2.33 20.17
C LYS A 229 -10.05 -1.84 18.73
N PHE A 230 -11.23 -1.98 18.12
CA PHE A 230 -11.59 -1.28 16.89
C PHE A 230 -12.99 -0.70 17.07
N GLU A 231 -13.08 0.63 17.01
CA GLU A 231 -14.31 1.39 17.23
C GLU A 231 -14.59 2.30 16.02
N ILE A 232 -15.86 2.56 15.76
CA ILE A 232 -16.31 3.51 14.74
C ILE A 232 -17.19 4.54 15.42
N VAL A 233 -16.89 5.80 15.19
CA VAL A 233 -17.64 6.96 15.72
C VAL A 233 -17.98 7.92 14.59
N ASP A 234 -18.96 8.76 14.77
CA ASP A 234 -19.37 9.80 13.82
C ASP A 234 -18.88 11.20 14.22
N ASP A 235 -18.20 11.30 15.37
CA ASP A 235 -17.60 12.52 15.90
C ASP A 235 -16.06 12.42 15.87
N MET A 236 -15.44 13.32 15.13
CA MET A 236 -13.99 13.37 14.96
C MET A 236 -13.28 13.82 16.27
N ASP A 237 -13.86 14.75 17.01
CA ASP A 237 -13.27 15.23 18.26
C ASP A 237 -13.28 14.10 19.31
N ALA A 238 -14.36 13.32 19.38
CA ALA A 238 -14.43 12.14 20.23
C ALA A 238 -13.37 11.07 19.86
N ALA A 239 -13.08 10.91 18.58
CA ALA A 239 -12.02 9.98 18.14
C ALA A 239 -10.62 10.47 18.53
N PHE A 240 -10.39 11.77 18.49
CA PHE A 240 -9.09 12.37 18.79
C PHE A 240 -8.78 12.44 20.28
N GLU A 241 -9.82 12.37 21.13
CA GLU A 241 -9.65 12.44 22.57
C GLU A 241 -8.79 11.27 23.09
N ASN A 242 -7.68 11.61 23.76
CA ASN A 242 -6.68 10.67 24.26
C ASN A 242 -6.05 9.76 23.20
N ALA A 243 -6.03 10.15 21.92
CA ALA A 243 -5.28 9.46 20.89
C ALA A 243 -3.78 9.79 20.98
N ASP A 244 -2.91 8.80 20.87
CA ASP A 244 -1.46 8.98 20.79
C ASP A 244 -1.03 9.38 19.37
N ILE A 245 -1.85 9.00 18.37
CA ILE A 245 -1.60 9.20 16.95
C ILE A 245 -2.92 9.64 16.26
N VAL A 246 -2.84 10.66 15.42
CA VAL A 246 -3.95 11.17 14.62
C VAL A 246 -3.53 11.25 13.16
#